data_9dc96c84cd0eedb72977e87ac810458c
#
_entry.id   9dc96c84cd0eedb72977e87ac810458c
#
_cell.length_a   1.000
_cell.length_b   1.000
_cell.length_c   1.000
_cell.angle_alpha   90.00
_cell.angle_beta   90.00
_cell.angle_gamma   90.00
#
_symmetry.space_group_name_H-M   'P 1'
#
loop_
_entity.id
_entity.type
_entity.pdbx_description
1 polymer ?
#
loop_
_entity_poly.entity_id
_entity_poly.type
_entity_poly.pdbx_seq_one_letter_code
_entity_poly.pdbx_strand_id
1 'polypeptide(L)'
;MVSSRLQDRLLVLLVSGTLVILAILALVYPFAPTVRAQNIREFFLAAQPATIDVSPGVTWNAWTYNGTVPGPTLRVRVGDLVRIHFTNNLDLQHSIHVHGLRYTIENDGSQAYPASMPGPGESYTYTYEATRPGLFYYHCHSSDGNRTISYHIQQGLYGAIIVYPADEWPPTTTYEFVQFFGEAPGVGYHINGKQASEHDLQDLVETQGYDGAFQTLKAAGVPTVPVGTDLTFYLVGIGDQYHSWHMHGGSPVFVNGEPVEGDVVPLGPGSAAIAKVRVTNPGIWLIHCHVVIHADLGMVTLILAE
;
A
#
# COMPACT_ATOMS: atom_id res chain seq x y z
N MET A 1 -21.81 -66.04 -43.49
CA MET A 1 -20.62 -65.22 -43.83
C MET A 1 -21.09 -63.78 -43.97
N VAL A 2 -20.87 -62.98 -42.95
CA VAL A 2 -21.07 -61.48 -43.01
C VAL A 2 -19.96 -60.98 -43.91
N SER A 3 -20.30 -60.33 -45.02
CA SER A 3 -19.35 -59.93 -46.03
C SER A 3 -18.31 -58.96 -45.44
N SER A 4 -17.03 -59.14 -45.81
CA SER A 4 -15.88 -58.32 -45.44
C SER A 4 -16.17 -56.79 -45.57
N ARG A 5 -16.98 -56.44 -46.56
CA ARG A 5 -17.45 -55.07 -46.82
C ARG A 5 -18.31 -54.42 -45.68
N LEU A 6 -18.97 -55.30 -44.91
CA LEU A 6 -19.78 -54.79 -43.78
C LEU A 6 -18.89 -54.48 -42.54
N GLN A 7 -17.88 -55.33 -42.37
CA GLN A 7 -16.88 -55.12 -41.30
C GLN A 7 -16.02 -53.88 -41.55
N ASP A 8 -15.60 -53.68 -42.83
CA ASP A 8 -14.81 -52.50 -43.22
C ASP A 8 -15.64 -51.17 -43.04
N ARG A 9 -16.93 -51.21 -43.38
CA ARG A 9 -17.81 -50.05 -43.17
C ARG A 9 -18.09 -49.78 -41.72
N LEU A 10 -18.21 -50.78 -40.87
CA LEU A 10 -18.37 -50.60 -39.43
C LEU A 10 -17.10 -50.04 -38.79
N LEU A 11 -15.93 -50.49 -39.22
CA LEU A 11 -14.64 -49.98 -38.73
C LEU A 11 -14.40 -48.53 -39.10
N VAL A 12 -14.73 -48.15 -40.37
CA VAL A 12 -14.63 -46.74 -40.82
C VAL A 12 -15.60 -45.82 -40.08
N LEU A 13 -16.81 -46.29 -39.77
CA LEU A 13 -17.77 -45.51 -38.98
C LEU A 13 -17.37 -45.34 -37.51
N LEU A 14 -16.77 -46.37 -36.92
CA LEU A 14 -16.25 -46.30 -35.54
C LEU A 14 -15.02 -45.39 -35.44
N VAL A 15 -14.09 -45.46 -36.39
CA VAL A 15 -12.88 -44.62 -36.40
C VAL A 15 -13.24 -43.15 -36.70
N SER A 16 -14.17 -42.87 -37.63
CA SER A 16 -14.60 -41.53 -37.92
C SER A 16 -15.43 -40.92 -36.76
N GLY A 17 -16.27 -41.72 -36.10
CA GLY A 17 -17.01 -41.31 -34.92
C GLY A 17 -16.08 -40.92 -33.74
N THR A 18 -15.04 -41.73 -33.50
CA THR A 18 -14.06 -41.45 -32.44
C THR A 18 -13.23 -40.18 -32.73
N LEU A 19 -12.84 -39.96 -34.00
CA LEU A 19 -12.13 -38.75 -34.41
C LEU A 19 -12.97 -37.49 -34.29
N VAL A 20 -14.26 -37.58 -34.61
CA VAL A 20 -15.19 -36.45 -34.44
C VAL A 20 -15.40 -36.14 -32.95
N ILE A 21 -15.55 -37.15 -32.10
CA ILE A 21 -15.69 -36.94 -30.64
C ILE A 21 -14.41 -36.34 -30.05
N LEU A 22 -13.24 -36.78 -30.45
CA LEU A 22 -11.97 -36.20 -30.02
C LEU A 22 -11.78 -34.75 -30.51
N ALA A 23 -12.22 -34.44 -31.74
CA ALA A 23 -12.20 -33.08 -32.26
C ALA A 23 -13.20 -32.16 -31.53
N ILE A 24 -14.38 -32.65 -31.18
CA ILE A 24 -15.36 -31.91 -30.39
C ILE A 24 -14.85 -31.69 -28.97
N LEU A 25 -14.24 -32.68 -28.31
CA LEU A 25 -13.62 -32.56 -27.03
C LEU A 25 -12.46 -31.54 -27.04
N ALA A 26 -11.66 -31.50 -28.09
CA ALA A 26 -10.59 -30.50 -28.26
C ALA A 26 -11.13 -29.08 -28.51
N LEU A 27 -12.34 -28.94 -29.11
CA LEU A 27 -13.02 -27.67 -29.33
C LEU A 27 -13.80 -27.19 -28.10
N VAL A 28 -14.31 -28.11 -27.27
CA VAL A 28 -15.09 -27.80 -26.06
C VAL A 28 -14.19 -27.61 -24.85
N TYR A 29 -12.95 -28.16 -24.88
CA TYR A 29 -11.94 -27.94 -23.82
C TYR A 29 -10.65 -27.30 -24.39
N PRO A 30 -10.76 -26.11 -25.05
CA PRO A 30 -9.57 -25.45 -25.58
C PRO A 30 -8.62 -24.92 -24.51
N PHE A 31 -9.07 -24.85 -23.25
CA PHE A 31 -8.27 -24.36 -22.12
C PHE A 31 -8.63 -25.15 -20.85
N ALA A 32 -7.93 -26.23 -20.61
CA ALA A 32 -7.71 -26.55 -19.20
C ALA A 32 -7.03 -25.32 -18.59
N PRO A 33 -7.59 -24.69 -17.52
CA PRO A 33 -6.88 -23.61 -16.87
C PRO A 33 -5.52 -24.16 -16.49
N THR A 34 -4.47 -23.65 -17.11
CA THR A 34 -3.11 -23.90 -16.62
C THR A 34 -3.12 -23.36 -15.21
N VAL A 35 -3.15 -24.23 -14.21
CA VAL A 35 -2.91 -23.87 -12.82
C VAL A 35 -1.47 -23.38 -12.81
N ARG A 36 -1.31 -22.09 -13.08
CA ARG A 36 -0.03 -21.40 -12.94
C ARG A 36 0.28 -21.49 -11.45
N ALA A 37 1.39 -22.12 -11.09
CA ALA A 37 1.81 -22.16 -9.70
C ALA A 37 1.82 -20.71 -9.18
N GLN A 38 0.96 -20.41 -8.21
CA GLN A 38 0.92 -19.09 -7.59
C GLN A 38 2.24 -18.91 -6.84
N ASN A 39 2.94 -17.81 -7.07
CA ASN A 39 4.08 -17.48 -6.24
C ASN A 39 3.57 -17.03 -4.86
N ILE A 40 4.04 -17.69 -3.83
CA ILE A 40 3.73 -17.30 -2.45
C ILE A 40 4.72 -16.22 -2.03
N ARG A 41 4.19 -15.10 -1.55
CA ARG A 41 4.94 -14.03 -0.91
C ARG A 41 4.62 -14.05 0.58
N GLU A 42 5.62 -14.36 1.39
CA GLU A 42 5.47 -14.46 2.83
C GLU A 42 5.98 -13.21 3.53
N PHE A 43 5.18 -12.69 4.45
CA PHE A 43 5.50 -11.52 5.27
C PHE A 43 5.28 -11.86 6.73
N PHE A 44 6.09 -11.27 7.60
CA PHE A 44 6.03 -11.46 9.04
C PHE A 44 5.76 -10.11 9.69
N LEU A 45 4.60 -9.96 10.31
CA LEU A 45 4.17 -8.73 10.97
C LEU A 45 3.91 -9.01 12.45
N ALA A 46 4.47 -8.16 13.31
CA ALA A 46 4.22 -8.20 14.74
C ALA A 46 3.57 -6.90 15.20
N ALA A 47 2.40 -6.98 15.82
CA ALA A 47 1.85 -5.84 16.55
C ALA A 47 2.65 -5.67 17.85
N GLN A 48 3.25 -4.50 18.06
CA GLN A 48 4.12 -4.22 19.22
C GLN A 48 4.17 -2.72 19.53
N PRO A 49 4.45 -2.35 20.80
CA PRO A 49 4.65 -0.94 21.14
C PRO A 49 5.97 -0.43 20.56
N ALA A 50 6.00 0.84 20.21
CA ALA A 50 7.24 1.54 19.88
C ALA A 50 7.12 3.03 20.18
N THR A 51 8.26 3.66 20.48
CA THR A 51 8.35 5.12 20.56
C THR A 51 8.79 5.66 19.21
N ILE A 52 7.96 6.48 18.62
CA ILE A 52 8.19 7.11 17.31
C ILE A 52 8.63 8.54 17.56
N ASP A 53 9.77 8.94 17.01
CA ASP A 53 10.18 10.33 16.95
C ASP A 53 9.32 11.05 15.92
N VAL A 54 8.50 12.01 16.34
CA VAL A 54 7.55 12.73 15.48
C VAL A 54 8.21 13.96 14.85
N SER A 55 8.80 14.80 15.69
CA SER A 55 9.58 15.99 15.35
C SER A 55 10.63 16.23 16.46
N PRO A 56 11.56 17.15 16.32
CA PRO A 56 12.57 17.41 17.34
C PRO A 56 11.96 17.62 18.74
N GLY A 57 12.28 16.72 19.68
CA GLY A 57 11.78 16.74 21.06
C GLY A 57 10.34 16.25 21.25
N VAL A 58 9.65 15.81 20.21
CA VAL A 58 8.29 15.25 20.27
C VAL A 58 8.33 13.78 19.93
N THR A 59 7.83 12.94 20.84
CA THR A 59 7.74 11.49 20.65
C THR A 59 6.30 11.00 20.80
N TRP A 60 6.01 9.89 20.15
CA TRP A 60 4.72 9.21 20.20
C TRP A 60 4.89 7.76 20.63
N ASN A 61 4.26 7.35 21.72
CA ASN A 61 4.18 5.95 22.12
C ASN A 61 3.06 5.28 21.33
N ALA A 62 3.44 4.69 20.21
CA ALA A 62 2.53 4.11 19.23
C ALA A 62 2.34 2.60 19.42
N TRP A 63 1.23 2.08 18.93
CA TRP A 63 1.09 0.69 18.54
C TRP A 63 1.53 0.54 17.08
N THR A 64 2.38 -0.40 16.80
CA THR A 64 3.02 -0.47 15.49
C THR A 64 2.94 -1.87 14.92
N TYR A 65 3.04 -1.97 13.59
CA TYR A 65 3.50 -3.21 12.98
C TYR A 65 5.01 -3.12 12.76
N ASN A 66 5.76 -4.05 13.38
CA ASN A 66 7.22 -4.17 13.32
C ASN A 66 8.00 -2.92 13.79
N GLY A 67 7.44 -2.15 14.73
CA GLY A 67 8.16 -1.04 15.38
C GLY A 67 8.18 0.27 14.58
N THR A 68 7.40 0.42 13.51
CA THR A 68 7.35 1.62 12.67
C THR A 68 5.92 2.09 12.42
N VAL A 69 5.76 3.38 12.13
CA VAL A 69 4.53 3.99 11.60
C VAL A 69 4.88 4.76 10.32
N PRO A 70 4.28 4.42 9.18
CA PRO A 70 3.45 3.24 8.97
C PRO A 70 4.22 1.94 9.17
N GLY A 71 3.51 0.83 9.33
CA GLY A 71 4.07 -0.51 9.28
C GLY A 71 4.69 -0.84 7.90
N PRO A 72 5.37 -1.99 7.75
CA PRO A 72 6.06 -2.36 6.52
C PRO A 72 5.21 -2.27 5.26
N THR A 73 5.74 -1.69 4.19
CA THR A 73 5.11 -1.73 2.87
C THR A 73 5.30 -3.12 2.24
N LEU A 74 4.20 -3.82 1.99
CA LEU A 74 4.19 -5.13 1.35
C LEU A 74 4.18 -4.95 -0.17
N ARG A 75 5.22 -5.43 -0.85
CA ARG A 75 5.37 -5.32 -2.30
C ARG A 75 5.19 -6.67 -2.96
N VAL A 76 4.22 -6.79 -3.84
CA VAL A 76 3.83 -8.02 -4.54
C VAL A 76 3.45 -7.70 -5.98
N ARG A 77 3.17 -8.71 -6.78
CA ARG A 77 2.67 -8.55 -8.16
C ARG A 77 1.33 -9.25 -8.37
N VAL A 78 0.64 -8.88 -9.41
CA VAL A 78 -0.57 -9.57 -9.85
C VAL A 78 -0.30 -11.07 -10.03
N GLY A 79 -1.16 -11.89 -9.43
CA GLY A 79 -1.08 -13.36 -9.44
C GLY A 79 -0.33 -13.96 -8.25
N ASP A 80 0.30 -13.16 -7.38
CA ASP A 80 0.91 -13.65 -6.16
C ASP A 80 -0.16 -14.01 -5.10
N LEU A 81 0.12 -15.06 -4.33
CA LEU A 81 -0.56 -15.38 -3.08
C LEU A 81 0.22 -14.71 -1.94
N VAL A 82 -0.43 -13.79 -1.26
CA VAL A 82 0.16 -13.02 -0.15
C VAL A 82 -0.16 -13.71 1.15
N ARG A 83 0.87 -14.16 1.87
CA ARG A 83 0.72 -14.80 3.18
C ARG A 83 1.34 -13.92 4.25
N ILE A 84 0.53 -13.53 5.24
CA ILE A 84 0.97 -12.69 6.36
C ILE A 84 0.92 -13.52 7.63
N HIS A 85 2.09 -13.80 8.19
CA HIS A 85 2.26 -14.39 9.52
C HIS A 85 2.23 -13.26 10.55
N PHE A 86 1.13 -13.16 11.26
CA PHE A 86 0.91 -12.11 12.23
C PHE A 86 1.08 -12.64 13.65
N THR A 87 1.81 -11.89 14.48
CA THR A 87 1.96 -12.13 15.92
C THR A 87 1.53 -10.90 16.69
N ASN A 88 0.71 -11.08 17.69
CA ASN A 88 0.23 -10.01 18.56
C ASN A 88 1.04 -9.93 19.84
N ASN A 89 1.95 -8.96 19.94
CA ASN A 89 2.75 -8.68 21.15
C ASN A 89 2.21 -7.46 21.94
N LEU A 90 0.95 -7.08 21.75
CA LEU A 90 0.24 -6.05 22.51
C LEU A 90 -0.71 -6.70 23.51
N ASP A 91 -1.23 -5.90 24.45
CA ASP A 91 -2.07 -6.36 25.56
C ASP A 91 -3.54 -6.59 25.22
N LEU A 92 -3.94 -6.27 23.98
CA LEU A 92 -5.31 -6.38 23.47
C LEU A 92 -5.37 -7.29 22.25
N GLN A 93 -6.57 -7.65 21.84
CA GLN A 93 -6.79 -8.33 20.57
C GLN A 93 -6.49 -7.38 19.41
N HIS A 94 -5.71 -7.85 18.44
CA HIS A 94 -5.36 -7.12 17.22
C HIS A 94 -5.47 -8.02 16.00
N SER A 95 -5.49 -7.42 14.81
CA SER A 95 -5.66 -8.16 13.54
C SER A 95 -4.94 -7.49 12.39
N ILE A 96 -4.96 -8.18 11.24
CA ILE A 96 -4.66 -7.62 9.92
C ILE A 96 -5.92 -7.73 9.07
N HIS A 97 -6.53 -6.59 8.75
CA HIS A 97 -7.59 -6.46 7.74
C HIS A 97 -7.00 -5.78 6.51
N VAL A 98 -7.32 -6.29 5.32
CA VAL A 98 -6.71 -5.85 4.05
C VAL A 98 -7.78 -5.29 3.13
N HIS A 99 -7.52 -4.13 2.55
CA HIS A 99 -8.34 -3.57 1.49
C HIS A 99 -7.84 -4.00 0.11
N GLY A 100 -8.78 -4.32 -0.80
CA GLY A 100 -8.58 -4.46 -2.23
C GLY A 100 -7.92 -5.76 -2.73
N LEU A 101 -7.45 -6.64 -1.87
CA LEU A 101 -7.05 -8.00 -2.22
C LEU A 101 -8.25 -8.95 -2.08
N ARG A 102 -8.21 -10.09 -2.76
CA ARG A 102 -9.26 -11.13 -2.63
C ARG A 102 -8.90 -12.10 -1.50
N TYR A 103 -9.90 -12.43 -0.68
CA TYR A 103 -9.76 -13.38 0.43
C TYR A 103 -11.10 -14.04 0.79
N THR A 104 -11.03 -15.08 1.62
CA THR A 104 -12.20 -15.73 2.23
C THR A 104 -12.42 -15.19 3.64
N ILE A 105 -13.60 -15.42 4.21
CA ILE A 105 -14.00 -14.84 5.51
C ILE A 105 -13.02 -15.17 6.64
N GLU A 106 -12.34 -16.30 6.59
CA GLU A 106 -11.34 -16.71 7.59
C GLU A 106 -10.13 -15.76 7.60
N ASN A 107 -9.92 -15.02 6.52
CA ASN A 107 -8.81 -14.09 6.36
C ASN A 107 -9.24 -12.61 6.52
N ASP A 108 -10.45 -12.36 7.00
CA ASP A 108 -11.01 -11.01 7.07
C ASP A 108 -10.34 -10.13 8.15
N GLY A 109 -9.92 -10.72 9.27
CA GLY A 109 -9.28 -9.97 10.35
C GLY A 109 -10.23 -9.01 11.09
N SER A 110 -11.54 -9.30 11.09
CA SER A 110 -12.56 -8.48 11.74
C SER A 110 -13.48 -9.30 12.66
N GLN A 111 -14.38 -8.62 13.33
CA GLN A 111 -15.42 -9.25 14.19
C GLN A 111 -16.35 -10.19 13.42
N ALA A 112 -16.38 -10.12 12.09
CA ALA A 112 -17.13 -11.07 11.28
C ALA A 112 -16.56 -12.49 11.36
N TYR A 113 -15.26 -12.64 11.65
CA TYR A 113 -14.59 -13.91 11.91
C TYR A 113 -13.62 -13.76 13.10
N PRO A 114 -14.10 -13.84 14.35
CA PRO A 114 -13.30 -13.55 15.54
C PRO A 114 -12.03 -14.39 15.69
N ALA A 115 -12.01 -15.62 15.16
CA ALA A 115 -10.84 -16.49 15.19
C ALA A 115 -9.64 -15.94 14.40
N SER A 116 -9.87 -14.97 13.50
CA SER A 116 -8.79 -14.26 12.77
C SER A 116 -8.26 -13.04 13.51
N MET A 117 -8.65 -12.84 14.76
CA MET A 117 -8.16 -11.74 15.60
C MET A 117 -7.45 -12.30 16.84
N PRO A 118 -6.15 -12.62 16.76
CA PRO A 118 -5.40 -13.21 17.87
C PRO A 118 -5.31 -12.27 19.08
N GLY A 119 -5.46 -12.84 20.27
CA GLY A 119 -5.25 -12.18 21.54
C GLY A 119 -3.76 -11.95 21.86
N PRO A 120 -3.46 -11.40 23.04
CA PRO A 120 -2.08 -11.16 23.48
C PRO A 120 -1.21 -12.43 23.46
N GLY A 121 -0.05 -12.35 22.78
CA GLY A 121 0.90 -13.46 22.63
C GLY A 121 0.49 -14.51 21.59
N GLU A 122 -0.67 -14.38 20.96
CA GLU A 122 -1.13 -15.31 19.95
C GLU A 122 -0.70 -14.89 18.53
N SER A 123 -0.85 -15.82 17.58
CA SER A 123 -0.51 -15.62 16.18
C SER A 123 -1.62 -16.11 15.27
N TYR A 124 -1.71 -15.50 14.08
CA TYR A 124 -2.60 -15.93 13.01
C TYR A 124 -1.92 -15.79 11.65
N THR A 125 -2.26 -16.66 10.69
CA THR A 125 -1.72 -16.57 9.33
C THR A 125 -2.86 -16.26 8.37
N TYR A 126 -2.79 -15.08 7.75
CA TYR A 126 -3.72 -14.63 6.73
C TYR A 126 -3.21 -14.99 5.34
N THR A 127 -4.14 -15.22 4.41
CA THR A 127 -3.83 -15.50 3.02
C THR A 127 -4.74 -14.70 2.10
N TYR A 128 -4.14 -13.93 1.19
CA TYR A 128 -4.81 -13.05 0.26
C TYR A 128 -4.32 -13.28 -1.16
N GLU A 129 -5.16 -12.96 -2.16
CA GLU A 129 -4.78 -13.05 -3.57
C GLU A 129 -4.65 -11.65 -4.17
N ALA A 130 -3.50 -11.35 -4.77
CA ALA A 130 -3.24 -10.12 -5.51
C ALA A 130 -3.83 -10.22 -6.93
N THR A 131 -5.09 -9.80 -7.11
CA THR A 131 -5.83 -10.02 -8.37
C THR A 131 -5.76 -8.86 -9.36
N ARG A 132 -5.35 -7.67 -8.93
CA ARG A 132 -5.22 -6.47 -9.76
C ARG A 132 -4.09 -5.58 -9.27
N PRO A 133 -3.43 -4.81 -10.16
CA PRO A 133 -2.41 -3.86 -9.73
C PRO A 133 -3.03 -2.66 -9.02
N GLY A 134 -2.23 -1.97 -8.22
CA GLY A 134 -2.65 -0.75 -7.52
C GLY A 134 -2.06 -0.59 -6.14
N LEU A 135 -2.47 0.49 -5.50
CA LEU A 135 -2.19 0.78 -4.10
C LEU A 135 -3.36 0.29 -3.25
N PHE A 136 -3.02 -0.50 -2.25
CA PHE A 136 -3.90 -1.01 -1.22
C PHE A 136 -3.25 -0.79 0.14
N TYR A 137 -3.98 -1.10 1.22
CA TYR A 137 -3.44 -0.95 2.57
C TYR A 137 -4.04 -2.01 3.51
N TYR A 138 -3.39 -2.18 4.63
CA TYR A 138 -3.85 -3.03 5.73
C TYR A 138 -3.87 -2.23 7.02
N HIS A 139 -4.75 -2.61 7.93
CA HIS A 139 -4.86 -2.01 9.26
C HIS A 139 -5.45 -2.98 10.27
N CYS A 140 -5.37 -2.63 11.56
CA CYS A 140 -6.07 -3.35 12.59
C CYS A 140 -7.58 -3.04 12.53
N HIS A 141 -8.42 -4.07 12.52
CA HIS A 141 -9.88 -3.95 12.51
C HIS A 141 -10.51 -4.45 13.82
N SER A 142 -9.71 -4.56 14.88
CA SER A 142 -10.19 -4.95 16.20
C SER A 142 -10.87 -3.78 16.92
N SER A 143 -11.81 -4.12 17.80
CA SER A 143 -12.40 -3.21 18.79
C SER A 143 -12.75 -4.01 20.04
N ASP A 144 -12.61 -3.41 21.22
CA ASP A 144 -12.88 -4.05 22.51
C ASP A 144 -14.05 -3.41 23.28
N GLY A 145 -14.88 -2.65 22.56
CA GLY A 145 -16.03 -1.91 23.12
C GLY A 145 -15.68 -0.55 23.72
N ASN A 146 -14.47 -0.36 24.21
CA ASN A 146 -13.95 0.94 24.70
C ASN A 146 -13.02 1.60 23.69
N ARG A 147 -12.31 0.80 22.89
CA ARG A 147 -11.40 1.25 21.86
C ARG A 147 -11.93 0.81 20.50
N THR A 148 -12.25 1.81 19.68
CA THR A 148 -12.83 1.61 18.35
C THR A 148 -11.78 1.18 17.34
N ILE A 149 -12.20 0.72 16.17
CA ILE A 149 -11.31 0.46 15.02
C ILE A 149 -10.49 1.71 14.69
N SER A 150 -11.15 2.88 14.67
CA SER A 150 -10.50 4.17 14.47
C SER A 150 -9.39 4.41 15.49
N TYR A 151 -9.63 4.13 16.76
CA TYR A 151 -8.61 4.26 17.81
C TYR A 151 -7.37 3.39 17.52
N HIS A 152 -7.56 2.11 17.11
CA HIS A 152 -6.45 1.23 16.76
C HIS A 152 -5.65 1.73 15.55
N ILE A 153 -6.33 2.27 14.55
CA ILE A 153 -5.70 2.92 13.39
C ILE A 153 -4.89 4.14 13.84
N GLN A 154 -5.52 5.04 14.61
CA GLN A 154 -4.87 6.26 15.10
C GLN A 154 -3.72 5.99 16.06
N GLN A 155 -3.64 4.81 16.66
CA GLN A 155 -2.46 4.37 17.41
C GLN A 155 -1.28 3.94 16.52
N GLY A 156 -1.45 3.82 15.18
CA GLY A 156 -0.38 3.52 14.23
C GLY A 156 -0.43 2.15 13.57
N LEU A 157 -1.50 1.37 13.81
CA LEU A 157 -1.63 0.01 13.27
C LEU A 157 -2.18 0.01 11.83
N TYR A 158 -1.35 0.44 10.87
CA TYR A 158 -1.64 0.43 9.43
C TYR A 158 -0.36 0.34 8.60
N GLY A 159 -0.49 -0.05 7.32
CA GLY A 159 0.60 -0.08 6.35
C GLY A 159 0.11 -0.31 4.93
N ALA A 160 0.99 -0.14 3.95
CA ALA A 160 0.66 -0.22 2.53
C ALA A 160 0.88 -1.62 1.94
N ILE A 161 0.08 -1.94 0.91
CA ILE A 161 0.31 -3.05 0.00
C ILE A 161 0.36 -2.48 -1.42
N ILE A 162 1.49 -2.64 -2.10
CA ILE A 162 1.65 -2.24 -3.50
C ILE A 162 1.65 -3.50 -4.35
N VAL A 163 0.67 -3.60 -5.25
CA VAL A 163 0.57 -4.68 -6.21
C VAL A 163 1.01 -4.15 -7.58
N TYR A 164 2.14 -4.61 -8.06
CA TYR A 164 2.66 -4.26 -9.39
C TYR A 164 1.99 -5.11 -10.48
N PRO A 165 1.88 -4.59 -11.72
CA PRO A 165 1.61 -5.44 -12.88
C PRO A 165 2.57 -6.62 -12.96
N ALA A 166 2.11 -7.76 -13.49
CA ALA A 166 2.91 -8.99 -13.50
C ALA A 166 4.18 -8.88 -14.36
N ASP A 167 4.16 -8.04 -15.38
CA ASP A 167 5.24 -7.74 -16.31
C ASP A 167 6.17 -6.59 -15.85
N GLU A 168 5.78 -5.85 -14.81
CA GLU A 168 6.59 -4.79 -14.19
C GLU A 168 7.29 -5.25 -12.89
N TRP A 169 7.50 -6.54 -12.72
CA TRP A 169 8.17 -7.10 -11.54
C TRP A 169 9.55 -7.68 -11.85
N PRO A 170 10.59 -7.38 -11.06
CA PRO A 170 10.63 -6.40 -9.96
C PRO A 170 10.48 -4.96 -10.45
N PRO A 171 9.96 -4.04 -9.61
CA PRO A 171 9.80 -2.66 -10.04
C PRO A 171 11.15 -2.02 -10.37
N THR A 172 11.19 -1.28 -11.46
CA THR A 172 12.39 -0.57 -11.92
C THR A 172 12.40 0.91 -11.51
N THR A 173 11.28 1.42 -11.00
CA THR A 173 11.12 2.79 -10.53
C THR A 173 11.96 3.00 -9.28
N THR A 174 12.84 4.01 -9.30
CA THR A 174 13.81 4.26 -8.23
C THR A 174 13.27 5.20 -7.15
N TYR A 175 12.25 6.02 -7.49
CA TYR A 175 11.77 7.09 -6.61
C TYR A 175 10.28 6.91 -6.34
N GLU A 176 10.00 6.01 -5.39
CA GLU A 176 8.68 5.70 -4.91
C GLU A 176 8.54 6.10 -3.44
N PHE A 177 7.50 6.88 -3.13
CA PHE A 177 7.22 7.39 -1.79
C PHE A 177 5.85 6.93 -1.33
N VAL A 178 5.79 6.24 -0.20
CA VAL A 178 4.52 5.87 0.45
C VAL A 178 4.22 6.92 1.51
N GLN A 179 3.06 7.55 1.44
CA GLN A 179 2.64 8.60 2.36
C GLN A 179 1.24 8.33 2.90
N PHE A 180 1.16 8.18 4.21
CA PHE A 180 -0.09 8.10 4.96
C PHE A 180 -0.36 9.45 5.61
N PHE A 181 -1.50 10.03 5.30
CA PHE A 181 -2.02 11.25 5.90
C PHE A 181 -3.02 10.85 6.97
N GLY A 182 -2.74 11.17 8.21
CA GLY A 182 -3.56 10.76 9.34
C GLY A 182 -3.39 11.63 10.56
N GLU A 183 -4.13 11.28 11.59
CA GLU A 183 -4.06 11.89 12.91
C GLU A 183 -3.80 10.84 13.98
N ALA A 184 -3.13 11.25 15.08
CA ALA A 184 -2.84 10.38 16.21
C ALA A 184 -3.12 11.09 17.55
N PRO A 185 -3.62 10.35 18.57
CA PRO A 185 -3.86 10.92 19.90
C PRO A 185 -2.58 11.49 20.51
N GLY A 186 -2.66 12.77 20.96
CA GLY A 186 -1.53 13.46 21.59
C GLY A 186 -0.44 13.94 20.62
N VAL A 187 -0.54 13.61 19.32
CA VAL A 187 0.37 14.05 18.25
C VAL A 187 -0.33 15.08 17.36
N GLY A 188 -1.58 14.79 16.95
CA GLY A 188 -2.29 15.56 15.95
C GLY A 188 -2.05 15.03 14.54
N TYR A 189 -2.02 15.93 13.56
CA TYR A 189 -1.90 15.60 12.13
C TYR A 189 -0.45 15.28 11.76
N HIS A 190 -0.26 14.25 10.92
CA HIS A 190 1.07 13.79 10.54
C HIS A 190 1.10 13.16 9.14
N ILE A 191 2.27 13.10 8.55
CA ILE A 191 2.58 12.26 7.38
C ILE A 191 3.54 11.15 7.85
N ASN A 192 3.11 9.88 7.77
CA ASN A 192 3.92 8.73 8.19
C ASN A 192 4.42 8.80 9.65
N GLY A 193 3.62 9.34 10.56
CA GLY A 193 4.01 9.52 11.97
C GLY A 193 5.03 10.64 12.19
N LYS A 194 5.28 11.48 11.19
CA LYS A 194 6.21 12.61 11.24
C LYS A 194 5.50 13.93 11.07
N GLN A 195 6.05 14.96 11.69
CA GLN A 195 5.63 16.35 11.54
C GLN A 195 6.84 17.21 11.17
N ALA A 196 6.58 18.23 10.36
CA ALA A 196 7.53 19.29 10.06
C ALA A 196 6.79 20.65 10.11
N SER A 197 7.53 21.72 10.26
CA SER A 197 7.01 23.07 10.29
C SER A 197 7.61 23.90 9.16
N GLU A 198 6.77 24.66 8.46
CA GLU A 198 7.24 25.64 7.48
C GLU A 198 8.03 26.76 8.16
N HIS A 199 7.70 27.10 9.40
CA HIS A 199 8.47 28.05 10.19
C HIS A 199 9.89 27.55 10.48
N ASP A 200 10.05 26.28 10.86
CA ASP A 200 11.38 25.70 11.09
C ASP A 200 12.22 25.72 9.81
N LEU A 201 11.60 25.50 8.66
CA LEU A 201 12.28 25.63 7.36
C LEU A 201 12.65 27.10 7.10
N GLN A 202 11.77 28.04 7.35
CA GLN A 202 12.05 29.47 7.20
C GLN A 202 13.22 29.88 8.09
N ASP A 203 13.20 29.55 9.37
CA ASP A 203 14.26 29.86 10.33
C ASP A 203 15.60 29.26 9.90
N LEU A 204 15.59 28.04 9.36
CA LEU A 204 16.78 27.38 8.84
C LEU A 204 17.37 28.14 7.64
N VAL A 205 16.51 28.58 6.71
CA VAL A 205 16.93 29.36 5.53
C VAL A 205 17.43 30.75 5.93
N GLU A 206 16.75 31.42 6.87
CA GLU A 206 17.18 32.75 7.38
C GLU A 206 18.52 32.68 8.11
N THR A 207 18.77 31.58 8.85
CA THR A 207 20.00 31.43 9.65
C THR A 207 21.20 30.97 8.81
N GLN A 208 21.00 30.07 7.83
CA GLN A 208 22.09 29.42 7.11
C GLN A 208 22.19 29.83 5.63
N GLY A 209 21.25 30.63 5.15
CA GLY A 209 21.01 30.85 3.72
C GLY A 209 20.42 29.61 3.03
N TYR A 210 19.90 29.80 1.82
CA TYR A 210 19.20 28.73 1.10
C TYR A 210 20.08 27.48 0.86
N ASP A 211 21.32 27.68 0.40
CA ASP A 211 22.28 26.60 0.12
C ASP A 211 22.67 25.86 1.41
N GLY A 212 22.89 26.61 2.51
CA GLY A 212 23.18 26.02 3.82
C GLY A 212 22.02 25.17 4.34
N ALA A 213 20.81 25.68 4.24
CA ALA A 213 19.60 24.94 4.59
C ALA A 213 19.43 23.64 3.76
N PHE A 214 19.66 23.75 2.44
CA PHE A 214 19.62 22.57 1.54
C PHE A 214 20.61 21.48 2.00
N GLN A 215 21.86 21.83 2.27
CA GLN A 215 22.88 20.88 2.72
C GLN A 215 22.55 20.30 4.11
N THR A 216 22.01 21.09 5.02
CA THR A 216 21.59 20.64 6.34
C THR A 216 20.45 19.62 6.23
N LEU A 217 19.42 19.88 5.43
CA LEU A 217 18.32 18.95 5.18
C LEU A 217 18.77 17.66 4.50
N LYS A 218 19.69 17.77 3.52
CA LYS A 218 20.30 16.62 2.84
C LYS A 218 21.09 15.76 3.82
N ALA A 219 21.88 16.36 4.69
CA ALA A 219 22.64 15.66 5.74
C ALA A 219 21.71 15.01 6.79
N ALA A 220 20.54 15.61 7.05
CA ALA A 220 19.51 15.05 7.92
C ALA A 220 18.73 13.88 7.27
N GLY A 221 19.01 13.54 6.01
CA GLY A 221 18.39 12.41 5.33
C GLY A 221 17.06 12.73 4.64
N VAL A 222 16.75 14.00 4.39
CA VAL A 222 15.60 14.37 3.56
C VAL A 222 15.83 13.77 2.15
N PRO A 223 14.83 13.07 1.58
CA PRO A 223 14.96 12.43 0.26
C PRO A 223 15.44 13.43 -0.80
N THR A 224 16.49 13.07 -1.52
CA THR A 224 17.08 13.90 -2.57
C THR A 224 16.98 13.18 -3.91
N VAL A 225 16.47 13.86 -4.93
CA VAL A 225 16.24 13.31 -6.27
C VAL A 225 16.87 14.18 -7.34
N PRO A 226 17.33 13.60 -8.47
CA PRO A 226 17.79 14.38 -9.61
C PRO A 226 16.67 15.17 -10.28
N VAL A 227 16.94 16.39 -10.73
CA VAL A 227 16.03 17.12 -11.62
C VAL A 227 15.79 16.32 -12.90
N GLY A 228 14.56 16.32 -13.41
CA GLY A 228 14.14 15.52 -14.55
C GLY A 228 13.62 14.14 -14.19
N THR A 229 13.56 13.78 -12.90
CA THR A 229 13.10 12.48 -12.42
C THR A 229 11.56 12.44 -12.31
N ASP A 230 10.97 11.32 -12.69
CA ASP A 230 9.58 11.00 -12.43
C ASP A 230 9.46 10.35 -11.05
N LEU A 231 8.66 10.97 -10.19
CA LEU A 231 8.35 10.48 -8.84
C LEU A 231 7.00 9.78 -8.83
N THR A 232 6.90 8.70 -8.05
CA THR A 232 5.62 8.04 -7.79
C THR A 232 5.30 8.13 -6.30
N PHE A 233 4.17 8.74 -5.98
CA PHE A 233 3.65 8.82 -4.62
C PHE A 233 2.47 7.87 -4.47
N TYR A 234 2.57 6.98 -3.49
CA TYR A 234 1.50 6.10 -3.03
C TYR A 234 0.85 6.75 -1.82
N LEU A 235 -0.32 7.34 -2.03
CA LEU A 235 -1.00 8.21 -1.07
C LEU A 235 -2.18 7.50 -0.42
N VAL A 236 -2.27 7.52 0.90
CA VAL A 236 -3.38 6.96 1.66
C VAL A 236 -3.87 7.99 2.69
N GLY A 237 -5.17 8.30 2.66
CA GLY A 237 -5.85 8.98 3.75
C GLY A 237 -6.24 7.94 4.80
N ILE A 238 -5.66 8.03 6.02
CA ILE A 238 -5.90 7.08 7.09
C ILE A 238 -6.41 7.82 8.34
N GLY A 239 -7.34 7.22 9.08
CA GLY A 239 -8.00 7.88 10.20
C GLY A 239 -9.40 8.38 9.84
N ASP A 240 -9.89 9.40 10.54
CA ASP A 240 -11.29 9.86 10.48
C ASP A 240 -11.44 11.20 9.75
N GLN A 241 -10.33 11.91 9.47
CA GLN A 241 -10.34 13.23 8.90
C GLN A 241 -10.12 13.22 7.38
N TYR A 242 -10.59 14.27 6.72
CA TYR A 242 -10.25 14.55 5.32
C TYR A 242 -8.88 15.20 5.25
N HIS A 243 -8.10 14.73 4.28
CA HIS A 243 -6.80 15.29 3.92
C HIS A 243 -6.75 15.60 2.43
N SER A 244 -5.68 16.26 2.00
CA SER A 244 -5.38 16.43 0.59
C SER A 244 -3.88 16.57 0.42
N TRP A 245 -3.35 15.88 -0.56
CA TRP A 245 -1.93 15.94 -0.88
C TRP A 245 -1.66 17.06 -1.89
N HIS A 246 -0.64 17.86 -1.64
CA HIS A 246 -0.11 18.86 -2.54
C HIS A 246 1.41 18.86 -2.47
N MET A 247 2.07 19.04 -3.63
CA MET A 247 3.51 19.20 -3.74
C MET A 247 3.82 20.54 -4.42
N HIS A 248 4.66 21.36 -3.80
CA HIS A 248 5.16 22.58 -4.42
C HIS A 248 6.03 22.27 -5.64
N GLY A 249 6.20 23.25 -6.55
CA GLY A 249 7.05 23.12 -7.74
C GLY A 249 6.33 23.33 -9.06
N GLY A 250 4.98 23.42 -9.05
CA GLY A 250 4.17 23.75 -10.23
C GLY A 250 4.22 22.71 -11.36
N SER A 251 4.66 21.51 -11.07
CA SER A 251 4.67 20.42 -12.05
C SER A 251 3.29 19.79 -12.19
N PRO A 252 2.86 19.39 -13.40
CA PRO A 252 1.61 18.66 -13.57
C PRO A 252 1.56 17.39 -12.73
N VAL A 253 0.43 17.15 -12.07
CA VAL A 253 0.17 15.95 -11.27
C VAL A 253 -0.74 15.02 -12.05
N PHE A 254 -0.37 13.74 -12.11
CA PHE A 254 -1.18 12.69 -12.71
C PHE A 254 -1.62 11.72 -11.62
N VAL A 255 -2.93 11.46 -11.52
CA VAL A 255 -3.47 10.47 -10.56
C VAL A 255 -4.10 9.33 -11.34
N ASN A 256 -3.64 8.11 -11.07
CA ASN A 256 -4.07 6.89 -11.77
C ASN A 256 -3.95 7.00 -13.31
N GLY A 257 -2.97 7.79 -13.79
CA GLY A 257 -2.71 8.01 -15.22
C GLY A 257 -3.41 9.21 -15.84
N GLU A 258 -4.35 9.85 -15.12
CA GLU A 258 -5.09 11.01 -15.60
C GLU A 258 -4.55 12.31 -14.99
N PRO A 259 -4.44 13.41 -15.75
CA PRO A 259 -4.02 14.70 -15.22
C PRO A 259 -5.07 15.25 -14.24
N VAL A 260 -4.58 15.85 -13.16
CA VAL A 260 -5.43 16.50 -12.15
C VAL A 260 -5.37 18.01 -12.37
N GLU A 261 -6.54 18.63 -12.53
CA GLU A 261 -6.62 20.09 -12.53
C GLU A 261 -6.34 20.62 -11.11
N GLY A 262 -5.41 21.55 -11.01
CA GLY A 262 -5.13 22.25 -9.75
C GLY A 262 -4.17 21.56 -8.80
N ASP A 263 -3.39 20.55 -9.18
CA ASP A 263 -2.27 19.92 -8.45
C ASP A 263 -2.54 19.44 -7.00
N VAL A 264 -3.79 19.41 -6.55
CA VAL A 264 -4.21 18.93 -5.22
C VAL A 264 -4.97 17.62 -5.34
N VAL A 265 -4.51 16.58 -4.65
CA VAL A 265 -5.10 15.24 -4.64
C VAL A 265 -5.94 15.05 -3.38
N PRO A 266 -7.28 14.97 -3.45
CA PRO A 266 -8.11 14.75 -2.27
C PRO A 266 -7.91 13.34 -1.71
N LEU A 267 -7.81 13.24 -0.38
CA LEU A 267 -7.63 12.02 0.39
C LEU A 267 -8.69 11.95 1.49
N GLY A 268 -9.82 11.31 1.19
CA GLY A 268 -10.83 11.01 2.20
C GLY A 268 -10.41 9.87 3.12
N PRO A 269 -11.10 9.65 4.25
CA PRO A 269 -10.88 8.51 5.12
C PRO A 269 -10.94 7.18 4.35
N GLY A 270 -9.89 6.38 4.43
CA GLY A 270 -9.78 5.11 3.72
C GLY A 270 -9.56 5.20 2.21
N SER A 271 -9.29 6.39 1.65
CA SER A 271 -8.98 6.51 0.23
C SER A 271 -7.50 6.27 -0.08
N ALA A 272 -7.23 5.80 -1.29
CA ALA A 272 -5.88 5.59 -1.79
C ALA A 272 -5.74 6.13 -3.22
N ALA A 273 -4.60 6.74 -3.54
CA ALA A 273 -4.30 7.28 -4.86
C ALA A 273 -2.82 7.06 -5.20
N ILE A 274 -2.53 6.88 -6.49
CA ILE A 274 -1.16 6.86 -7.01
C ILE A 274 -0.96 8.15 -7.79
N ALA A 275 -0.15 9.06 -7.24
CA ALA A 275 0.19 10.31 -7.90
C ALA A 275 1.58 10.24 -8.54
N LYS A 276 1.69 10.76 -9.76
CA LYS A 276 2.97 10.87 -10.48
C LYS A 276 3.27 12.33 -10.77
N VAL A 277 4.50 12.73 -10.49
CA VAL A 277 4.99 14.10 -10.67
C VAL A 277 6.39 14.06 -11.25
N ARG A 278 6.67 14.88 -12.26
CA ARG A 278 8.03 15.07 -12.76
C ARG A 278 8.66 16.28 -12.09
N VAL A 279 9.81 16.09 -11.47
CA VAL A 279 10.60 17.19 -10.90
C VAL A 279 11.27 17.96 -12.02
N THR A 280 10.95 19.24 -12.17
CA THR A 280 11.46 20.07 -13.27
C THR A 280 12.51 21.09 -12.86
N ASN A 281 12.56 21.42 -11.58
CA ASN A 281 13.45 22.47 -11.06
C ASN A 281 14.19 22.00 -9.81
N PRO A 282 15.44 22.45 -9.58
CA PRO A 282 16.15 22.21 -8.33
C PRO A 282 15.50 22.99 -7.19
N GLY A 283 15.63 22.49 -5.96
CA GLY A 283 15.15 23.21 -4.79
C GLY A 283 14.74 22.33 -3.61
N ILE A 284 14.27 23.01 -2.56
CA ILE A 284 13.59 22.41 -1.40
C ILE A 284 12.11 22.48 -1.69
N TRP A 285 11.45 21.33 -1.88
CA TRP A 285 10.06 21.27 -2.24
C TRP A 285 9.21 20.75 -1.09
N LEU A 286 8.24 21.57 -0.65
CA LEU A 286 7.25 21.19 0.35
C LEU A 286 6.23 20.20 -0.22
N ILE A 287 5.86 19.24 0.60
CA ILE A 287 4.72 18.35 0.38
C ILE A 287 3.87 18.44 1.65
N HIS A 288 2.60 18.79 1.51
CA HIS A 288 1.75 19.00 2.67
C HIS A 288 0.28 18.69 2.42
N CYS A 289 -0.49 18.63 3.50
CA CYS A 289 -1.94 18.59 3.43
C CYS A 289 -2.48 19.98 3.05
N HIS A 290 -3.32 20.06 2.00
CA HIS A 290 -3.94 21.32 1.58
C HIS A 290 -5.28 21.61 2.29
N VAL A 291 -5.63 20.83 3.32
CA VAL A 291 -6.48 21.32 4.42
C VAL A 291 -5.52 22.14 5.30
N VAL A 292 -5.46 23.45 5.06
CA VAL A 292 -4.34 24.33 5.48
C VAL A 292 -4.06 24.23 6.98
N ILE A 293 -5.08 24.18 7.81
CA ILE A 293 -4.91 24.05 9.27
C ILE A 293 -4.15 22.76 9.65
N HIS A 294 -4.21 21.70 8.85
CA HIS A 294 -3.43 20.48 9.12
C HIS A 294 -1.95 20.70 8.81
N ALA A 295 -1.63 21.48 7.78
CA ALA A 295 -0.24 21.88 7.47
C ALA A 295 0.32 22.77 8.58
N ASP A 296 -0.44 23.78 9.02
CA ASP A 296 -0.07 24.66 10.15
C ASP A 296 0.21 23.87 11.44
N LEU A 297 -0.44 22.71 11.60
CA LEU A 297 -0.26 21.80 12.73
C LEU A 297 0.74 20.66 12.46
N GLY A 298 1.57 20.77 11.41
CA GLY A 298 2.71 19.90 11.18
C GLY A 298 2.54 18.83 10.10
N MET A 299 1.41 18.79 9.38
CA MET A 299 1.24 17.81 8.28
C MET A 299 2.00 18.24 7.02
N VAL A 300 3.31 18.30 7.16
CA VAL A 300 4.28 18.75 6.15
C VAL A 300 5.42 17.76 6.07
N THR A 301 5.98 17.57 4.89
CA THR A 301 7.26 16.89 4.64
C THR A 301 7.99 17.57 3.48
N LEU A 302 9.21 17.15 3.22
CA LEU A 302 10.11 17.77 2.24
C LEU A 302 10.67 16.75 1.27
N ILE A 303 11.01 17.22 0.07
CA ILE A 303 11.88 16.55 -0.88
C ILE A 303 12.88 17.55 -1.45
N LEU A 304 14.11 17.12 -1.65
CA LEU A 304 15.15 17.92 -2.27
C LEU A 304 15.33 17.53 -3.72
N ALA A 305 15.57 18.50 -4.59
CA ALA A 305 15.90 18.28 -5.99
C ALA A 305 17.21 18.97 -6.36
N GLU A 306 18.13 18.25 -7.04
CA GLU A 306 19.42 18.77 -7.50
C GLU A 306 19.84 18.23 -8.87
#